data_091e005a0b76024271147d0c73596374
#
_entry.id   091e005a0b76024271147d0c73596374
#
_cell.length_a   1.000
_cell.length_b   1.000
_cell.length_c   1.000
_cell.angle_alpha   90.00
_cell.angle_beta   90.00
_cell.angle_gamma   90.00
#
_symmetry.space_group_name_H-M   'P 1'
#
loop_
_entity.id
_entity.type
_entity.pdbx_description
1 polymer ?
#
loop_
_entity_poly.entity_id
_entity_poly.type
_entity_poly.pdbx_seq_one_letter_code
_entity_poly.pdbx_strand_id
1 'polypeptide(L)'
;MKNLNRRSFLITAATATAGLATVSAHPRIDSKFRGVQIGAQSYSFRSLDTEGMIAAYKACGIGSAELYSGHLEANIPISDPTPRTLPNGRQAPARPSREDQRKWRLGVDLAEFEAVGRKLHENGVDVYAYNYSFREDFDDAEIERGFEMAQAIGARYITASSNVTTAKKIDPFAKRYQMRVGMHNHSRIDDNEFATPESFDKARMGMSDFIAVNLDIGHFVAANFEPLEFIRKNYSDILTLHIKDRKKDQGDNTVFGEGDTPIVEVLQLVRDEGYQFPCNIEYEYRGEGDAVTEVKKCLAYCKNALEA
;
A
#
# COMPACT_ATOMS: atom_id res chain seq x y z
N MET A 1 -19.46 -79.18 0.26
CA MET A 1 -18.94 -79.28 1.65
C MET A 1 -17.48 -78.85 1.65
N LYS A 2 -17.17 -77.70 2.17
CA LYS A 2 -15.90 -77.37 2.87
C LYS A 2 -16.00 -75.92 3.32
N ASN A 3 -15.95 -75.77 4.60
CA ASN A 3 -15.96 -74.48 5.35
C ASN A 3 -14.80 -73.57 4.97
N LEU A 4 -15.11 -72.33 4.71
CA LEU A 4 -14.09 -71.23 4.63
C LEU A 4 -14.19 -70.35 5.89
N ASN A 5 -13.12 -70.40 6.60
CA ASN A 5 -12.85 -69.73 7.85
C ASN A 5 -12.81 -68.16 7.66
N ARG A 6 -13.60 -67.46 8.44
CA ARG A 6 -13.51 -65.95 8.59
C ARG A 6 -12.36 -65.61 9.51
N ARG A 7 -11.29 -65.10 8.95
CA ARG A 7 -10.23 -64.40 9.72
C ARG A 7 -10.68 -62.99 10.00
N SER A 8 -10.91 -62.71 11.28
CA SER A 8 -11.15 -61.38 11.81
C SER A 8 -9.89 -60.51 11.69
N PHE A 9 -9.99 -59.45 10.90
CA PHE A 9 -8.98 -58.39 10.89
C PHE A 9 -9.37 -57.34 11.95
N LEU A 10 -8.65 -57.30 13.04
CA LEU A 10 -8.69 -56.22 14.02
C LEU A 10 -7.91 -55.04 13.43
N ILE A 11 -8.61 -54.00 12.98
CA ILE A 11 -8.02 -52.72 12.64
C ILE A 11 -7.97 -51.92 13.92
N THR A 12 -6.75 -51.72 14.46
CA THR A 12 -6.49 -50.81 15.55
C THR A 12 -6.52 -49.40 14.96
N ALA A 13 -7.58 -48.64 15.19
CA ALA A 13 -7.65 -47.24 14.85
C ALA A 13 -6.79 -46.46 15.87
N ALA A 14 -5.61 -46.02 15.44
CA ALA A 14 -4.84 -45.03 16.18
C ALA A 14 -5.50 -43.68 15.96
N THR A 15 -6.20 -43.17 16.98
CA THR A 15 -6.69 -41.81 17.04
C THR A 15 -5.49 -40.88 17.21
N ALA A 16 -4.97 -40.32 16.11
CA ALA A 16 -4.10 -39.18 16.15
C ALA A 16 -4.95 -37.94 16.52
N THR A 17 -4.87 -37.51 17.77
CA THR A 17 -5.33 -36.20 18.21
C THR A 17 -4.41 -35.16 17.57
N ALA A 18 -4.77 -34.70 16.36
CA ALA A 18 -4.20 -33.47 15.83
C ALA A 18 -4.62 -32.34 16.78
N GLY A 19 -3.70 -31.87 17.57
CA GLY A 19 -3.87 -30.65 18.36
C GLY A 19 -4.15 -29.52 17.37
N LEU A 20 -5.39 -29.10 17.26
CA LEU A 20 -5.76 -27.84 16.65
C LEU A 20 -5.10 -26.76 17.53
N ALA A 21 -3.95 -26.28 17.09
CA ALA A 21 -3.44 -25.02 17.61
C ALA A 21 -4.52 -23.99 17.34
N THR A 22 -5.19 -23.55 18.40
CA THR A 22 -6.09 -22.40 18.32
C THR A 22 -5.21 -21.21 17.97
N VAL A 23 -5.18 -20.84 16.69
CA VAL A 23 -4.64 -19.56 16.28
C VAL A 23 -5.52 -18.54 16.99
N SER A 24 -4.99 -17.95 18.06
CA SER A 24 -5.62 -16.85 18.75
C SER A 24 -5.83 -15.75 17.72
N ALA A 25 -7.07 -15.58 17.28
CA ALA A 25 -7.41 -14.50 16.39
C ALA A 25 -7.23 -13.20 17.16
N HIS A 26 -6.14 -12.49 16.91
CA HIS A 26 -5.97 -11.15 17.45
C HIS A 26 -7.11 -10.28 16.93
N PRO A 27 -7.80 -9.52 17.81
CA PRO A 27 -8.91 -8.69 17.38
C PRO A 27 -8.40 -7.67 16.37
N ARG A 28 -8.97 -7.69 15.17
CA ARG A 28 -8.66 -6.68 14.15
C ARG A 28 -9.17 -5.31 14.61
N ILE A 29 -8.40 -4.28 14.30
CA ILE A 29 -8.87 -2.91 14.47
C ILE A 29 -9.93 -2.66 13.39
N ASP A 30 -11.14 -2.33 13.82
CA ASP A 30 -12.21 -1.96 12.88
C ASP A 30 -12.10 -0.46 12.57
N SER A 31 -11.71 -0.15 11.33
CA SER A 31 -11.72 1.20 10.77
C SER A 31 -12.64 1.28 9.54
N LYS A 32 -13.69 0.47 9.52
CA LYS A 32 -14.72 0.48 8.50
C LYS A 32 -15.93 1.31 8.96
N PHE A 33 -16.19 2.41 8.27
CA PHE A 33 -17.30 3.32 8.59
C PHE A 33 -18.32 3.28 7.45
N ARG A 34 -19.60 2.99 7.78
CA ARG A 34 -20.69 2.92 6.80
C ARG A 34 -20.38 2.05 5.57
N GLY A 35 -19.60 0.99 5.76
CA GLY A 35 -19.20 0.08 4.68
C GLY A 35 -17.88 0.45 3.99
N VAL A 36 -17.34 1.66 4.17
CA VAL A 36 -16.08 2.12 3.58
C VAL A 36 -14.91 1.81 4.51
N GLN A 37 -13.89 1.09 4.01
CA GLN A 37 -12.68 0.84 4.76
C GLN A 37 -11.78 2.08 4.70
N ILE A 38 -11.54 2.71 5.86
CA ILE A 38 -10.50 3.73 5.98
C ILE A 38 -9.22 3.05 6.42
N GLY A 39 -8.17 3.23 5.63
CA GLY A 39 -6.82 2.79 5.90
C GLY A 39 -5.86 3.98 6.03
N ALA A 40 -4.56 3.67 6.05
CA ALA A 40 -3.54 4.70 5.89
C ALA A 40 -2.40 4.18 5.01
N GLN A 41 -1.84 5.07 4.19
CA GLN A 41 -0.52 4.90 3.59
C GLN A 41 0.52 5.19 4.68
N SER A 42 1.39 4.22 4.99
CA SER A 42 2.33 4.35 6.10
C SER A 42 3.42 5.41 5.90
N TYR A 43 3.54 5.96 4.69
CA TYR A 43 4.33 7.17 4.45
C TYR A 43 3.86 8.36 5.31
N SER A 44 2.61 8.37 5.74
CA SER A 44 2.10 9.30 6.76
C SER A 44 2.91 9.26 8.05
N PHE A 45 3.53 8.12 8.36
CA PHE A 45 4.37 7.88 9.54
C PHE A 45 5.86 7.77 9.20
N ARG A 46 6.31 8.33 8.07
CA ARG A 46 7.67 8.22 7.51
C ARG A 46 8.81 8.67 8.43
N SER A 47 8.49 9.44 9.46
CA SER A 47 9.46 9.87 10.49
C SER A 47 9.67 8.84 11.62
N LEU A 48 8.86 7.78 11.65
CA LEU A 48 8.91 6.73 12.64
C LEU A 48 9.62 5.49 12.05
N ASP A 49 10.29 4.73 12.90
CA ASP A 49 10.77 3.42 12.54
C ASP A 49 9.61 2.41 12.41
N THR A 50 9.91 1.16 12.07
CA THR A 50 8.88 0.12 11.85
C THR A 50 8.03 -0.13 13.10
N GLU A 51 8.62 -0.17 14.30
CA GLU A 51 7.89 -0.38 15.56
C GLU A 51 7.00 0.83 15.88
N GLY A 52 7.53 2.03 15.72
CA GLY A 52 6.79 3.29 15.89
C GLY A 52 5.62 3.40 14.89
N MET A 53 5.81 2.99 13.65
CA MET A 53 4.75 2.95 12.64
C MET A 53 3.63 1.98 13.02
N ILE A 54 3.96 0.77 13.48
CA ILE A 54 2.97 -0.22 13.96
C ILE A 54 2.18 0.36 15.16
N ALA A 55 2.88 0.96 16.12
CA ALA A 55 2.25 1.61 17.26
C ALA A 55 1.35 2.78 16.83
N ALA A 56 1.73 3.53 15.80
CA ALA A 56 0.93 4.63 15.24
C ALA A 56 -0.39 4.17 14.66
N TYR A 57 -0.41 3.07 13.87
CA TYR A 57 -1.66 2.46 13.36
C TYR A 57 -2.61 2.12 14.50
N LYS A 58 -2.10 1.45 15.53
CA LYS A 58 -2.87 1.09 16.72
C LYS A 58 -3.39 2.32 17.47
N ALA A 59 -2.53 3.32 17.66
CA ALA A 59 -2.91 4.57 18.34
C ALA A 59 -3.95 5.38 17.57
N CYS A 60 -3.92 5.33 16.23
CA CYS A 60 -4.93 5.95 15.37
C CYS A 60 -6.24 5.15 15.30
N GLY A 61 -6.24 3.86 15.66
CA GLY A 61 -7.38 2.99 15.47
C GLY A 61 -7.65 2.63 14.00
N ILE A 62 -6.57 2.48 13.20
CA ILE A 62 -6.64 2.14 11.77
C ILE A 62 -6.19 0.69 11.57
N GLY A 63 -7.08 -0.14 11.02
CA GLY A 63 -6.87 -1.57 10.85
C GLY A 63 -6.45 -2.01 9.44
N SER A 64 -6.23 -1.10 8.51
CA SER A 64 -5.80 -1.39 7.13
C SER A 64 -4.60 -0.55 6.76
N ALA A 65 -3.52 -1.20 6.31
CA ALA A 65 -2.28 -0.55 5.96
C ALA A 65 -1.96 -0.69 4.47
N GLU A 66 -1.57 0.41 3.84
CA GLU A 66 -0.72 0.41 2.66
C GLU A 66 0.71 0.68 3.15
N LEU A 67 1.55 -0.35 3.11
CA LEU A 67 2.86 -0.30 3.75
C LEU A 67 3.91 0.25 2.80
N TYR A 68 4.47 1.40 3.12
CA TYR A 68 5.58 2.02 2.40
C TYR A 68 6.89 1.24 2.61
N SER A 69 7.56 0.88 1.52
CA SER A 69 8.80 0.09 1.53
C SER A 69 9.92 0.73 2.35
N GLY A 70 9.93 2.05 2.45
CA GLY A 70 10.98 2.78 3.17
C GLY A 70 11.08 2.44 4.66
N HIS A 71 10.01 1.92 5.29
CA HIS A 71 10.11 1.46 6.68
C HIS A 71 10.99 0.21 6.82
N LEU A 72 11.01 -0.67 5.80
CA LEU A 72 11.86 -1.86 5.78
C LEU A 72 13.24 -1.53 5.19
N GLU A 73 13.29 -0.63 4.21
CA GLU A 73 14.51 -0.19 3.55
C GLU A 73 15.33 0.82 4.37
N ALA A 74 14.84 1.26 5.54
CA ALA A 74 15.55 2.19 6.42
C ALA A 74 16.93 1.66 6.89
N ASN A 75 17.11 0.34 6.90
CA ASN A 75 18.33 -0.32 7.36
C ASN A 75 19.28 -0.73 6.22
N ILE A 76 19.08 -0.22 5.00
CA ILE A 76 20.00 -0.49 3.90
C ILE A 76 21.39 0.05 4.25
N PRO A 77 22.43 -0.79 4.23
CA PRO A 77 23.81 -0.34 4.49
C PRO A 77 24.24 0.73 3.48
N ILE A 78 24.89 1.77 3.97
CA ILE A 78 25.39 2.87 3.14
C ILE A 78 26.89 2.63 2.90
N SER A 79 27.27 2.35 1.64
CA SER A 79 28.65 2.10 1.25
C SER A 79 29.53 3.36 1.28
N ASP A 80 28.94 4.53 0.97
CA ASP A 80 29.60 5.81 1.05
C ASP A 80 28.85 6.72 2.06
N PRO A 81 29.37 6.89 3.29
CA PRO A 81 28.75 7.68 4.34
C PRO A 81 28.94 9.20 4.14
N THR A 82 29.53 9.66 3.03
CA THR A 82 29.75 11.08 2.78
C THR A 82 28.43 11.84 2.74
N PRO A 83 28.27 12.91 3.54
CA PRO A 83 27.09 13.75 3.49
C PRO A 83 26.86 14.35 2.10
N ARG A 84 25.60 14.43 1.69
CA ARG A 84 25.21 14.96 0.38
C ARG A 84 25.02 16.47 0.45
N THR A 85 25.52 17.17 -0.55
CA THR A 85 25.20 18.61 -0.71
C THR A 85 23.89 18.75 -1.50
N LEU A 86 22.89 19.36 -0.89
CA LEU A 86 21.60 19.65 -1.53
C LEU A 86 21.74 20.83 -2.52
N PRO A 87 20.80 20.99 -3.47
CA PRO A 87 20.85 22.11 -4.45
C PRO A 87 20.91 23.50 -3.81
N ASN A 88 20.42 23.67 -2.59
CA ASN A 88 20.48 24.90 -1.81
C ASN A 88 21.78 25.06 -0.99
N GLY A 89 22.79 24.20 -1.21
CA GLY A 89 24.08 24.20 -0.52
C GLY A 89 24.10 23.60 0.89
N ARG A 90 22.94 23.17 1.43
CA ARG A 90 22.87 22.53 2.75
C ARG A 90 23.40 21.10 2.69
N GLN A 91 24.05 20.67 3.78
CA GLN A 91 24.45 19.28 3.96
C GLN A 91 23.25 18.43 4.44
N ALA A 92 23.11 17.25 3.88
CA ALA A 92 22.14 16.26 4.29
C ALA A 92 22.85 14.92 4.55
N PRO A 93 22.34 14.07 5.43
CA PRO A 93 22.91 12.74 5.66
C PRO A 93 23.09 11.96 4.34
N ALA A 94 24.10 11.09 4.33
CA ALA A 94 24.27 10.13 3.25
C ALA A 94 23.00 9.28 3.07
N ARG A 95 22.80 8.77 1.87
CA ARG A 95 21.73 7.82 1.55
C ARG A 95 22.31 6.63 0.83
N PRO A 96 21.70 5.45 0.94
CA PRO A 96 22.10 4.31 0.15
C PRO A 96 22.16 4.66 -1.34
N SER A 97 23.23 4.27 -1.99
CA SER A 97 23.37 4.36 -3.45
C SER A 97 22.35 3.45 -4.14
N ARG A 98 22.20 3.60 -5.46
CA ARG A 98 21.36 2.69 -6.24
C ARG A 98 21.88 1.24 -6.15
N GLU A 99 23.20 1.06 -6.13
CA GLU A 99 23.83 -0.26 -5.99
C GLU A 99 23.64 -0.83 -4.58
N ASP A 100 23.74 -0.02 -3.52
CA ASP A 100 23.43 -0.45 -2.15
C ASP A 100 22.00 -0.97 -2.04
N GLN A 101 21.03 -0.23 -2.59
CA GLN A 101 19.63 -0.61 -2.61
C GLN A 101 19.43 -1.95 -3.36
N ARG A 102 20.01 -2.05 -4.55
CA ARG A 102 19.93 -3.27 -5.37
C ARG A 102 20.49 -4.48 -4.64
N LYS A 103 21.73 -4.35 -4.12
CA LYS A 103 22.41 -5.42 -3.39
C LYS A 103 21.60 -5.87 -2.17
N TRP A 104 21.08 -4.92 -1.41
CA TRP A 104 20.28 -5.24 -0.24
C TRP A 104 18.97 -5.94 -0.63
N ARG A 105 18.22 -5.40 -1.59
CA ARG A 105 16.95 -5.99 -2.04
C ARG A 105 17.11 -7.42 -2.51
N LEU A 106 18.15 -7.71 -3.29
CA LEU A 106 18.41 -9.05 -3.80
C LEU A 106 18.92 -10.01 -2.71
N GLY A 107 19.54 -9.51 -1.65
CA GLY A 107 20.17 -10.31 -0.60
C GLY A 107 19.43 -10.38 0.73
N VAL A 108 18.44 -9.52 0.97
CA VAL A 108 17.71 -9.48 2.25
C VAL A 108 16.92 -10.78 2.46
N ASP A 109 16.90 -11.26 3.72
CA ASP A 109 16.07 -12.43 4.08
C ASP A 109 14.59 -12.03 4.11
N LEU A 110 13.78 -12.76 3.35
CA LEU A 110 12.32 -12.53 3.33
C LEU A 110 11.65 -12.80 4.69
N ALA A 111 12.28 -13.55 5.57
CA ALA A 111 11.82 -13.75 6.94
C ALA A 111 11.68 -12.42 7.71
N GLU A 112 12.47 -11.39 7.37
CA GLU A 112 12.33 -10.05 7.94
C GLU A 112 10.97 -9.42 7.56
N PHE A 113 10.56 -9.58 6.31
CA PHE A 113 9.26 -9.11 5.79
C PHE A 113 8.10 -9.87 6.44
N GLU A 114 8.22 -11.20 6.52
CA GLU A 114 7.23 -12.03 7.22
C GLU A 114 7.08 -11.62 8.68
N ALA A 115 8.17 -11.30 9.37
CA ALA A 115 8.14 -10.87 10.77
C ALA A 115 7.37 -9.54 10.93
N VAL A 116 7.58 -8.58 10.03
CA VAL A 116 6.85 -7.30 10.06
C VAL A 116 5.36 -7.52 9.74
N GLY A 117 5.03 -8.34 8.75
CA GLY A 117 3.66 -8.69 8.43
C GLY A 117 2.93 -9.35 9.61
N ARG A 118 3.59 -10.32 10.28
CA ARG A 118 3.05 -10.94 11.50
C ARG A 118 2.83 -9.91 12.62
N LYS A 119 3.78 -9.01 12.88
CA LYS A 119 3.63 -7.96 13.90
C LYS A 119 2.47 -7.03 13.63
N LEU A 120 2.28 -6.59 12.38
CA LEU A 120 1.12 -5.79 11.97
C LEU A 120 -0.17 -6.54 12.28
N HIS A 121 -0.27 -7.80 11.85
CA HIS A 121 -1.44 -8.64 12.09
C HIS A 121 -1.72 -8.86 13.59
N GLU A 122 -0.70 -9.15 14.39
CA GLU A 122 -0.78 -9.31 15.85
C GLU A 122 -1.27 -8.02 16.55
N ASN A 123 -1.01 -6.86 15.96
CA ASN A 123 -1.51 -5.57 16.41
C ASN A 123 -2.85 -5.16 15.79
N GLY A 124 -3.52 -6.07 15.08
CA GLY A 124 -4.85 -5.87 14.52
C GLY A 124 -4.87 -5.11 13.20
N VAL A 125 -3.72 -4.97 12.53
CA VAL A 125 -3.57 -4.25 11.26
C VAL A 125 -3.37 -5.24 10.10
N ASP A 126 -4.23 -5.16 9.08
CA ASP A 126 -4.14 -5.96 7.86
C ASP A 126 -3.27 -5.23 6.82
N VAL A 127 -2.28 -5.90 6.24
CA VAL A 127 -1.49 -5.33 5.16
C VAL A 127 -2.28 -5.48 3.86
N TYR A 128 -3.00 -4.45 3.48
CA TYR A 128 -3.79 -4.45 2.25
C TYR A 128 -2.90 -4.38 1.01
N ALA A 129 -1.92 -3.48 1.03
CA ALA A 129 -0.97 -3.33 -0.06
C ALA A 129 0.45 -3.06 0.45
N TYR A 130 1.44 -3.48 -0.33
CA TYR A 130 2.84 -3.11 -0.15
C TYR A 130 3.19 -2.05 -1.19
N ASN A 131 3.60 -0.86 -0.74
CA ASN A 131 4.02 0.21 -1.63
C ASN A 131 5.50 0.04 -1.98
N TYR A 132 5.72 -0.46 -3.20
CA TYR A 132 7.06 -0.69 -3.76
C TYR A 132 7.14 -0.09 -5.16
N SER A 133 7.88 1.02 -5.27
CA SER A 133 7.98 1.78 -6.51
C SER A 133 9.02 1.17 -7.44
N PHE A 134 8.54 0.51 -8.48
CA PHE A 134 9.39 -0.02 -9.54
C PHE A 134 10.00 1.11 -10.36
N ARG A 135 11.27 0.99 -10.70
CA ARG A 135 12.02 1.99 -11.46
C ARG A 135 12.36 1.49 -12.86
N GLU A 136 12.57 2.40 -13.78
CA GLU A 136 12.91 2.05 -15.16
C GLU A 136 14.24 1.30 -15.28
N ASP A 137 15.18 1.56 -14.35
CA ASP A 137 16.50 0.93 -14.28
C ASP A 137 16.52 -0.40 -13.51
N PHE A 138 15.35 -0.89 -13.03
CA PHE A 138 15.27 -2.22 -12.43
C PHE A 138 15.40 -3.31 -13.48
N ASP A 139 16.21 -4.30 -13.18
CA ASP A 139 16.24 -5.56 -13.93
C ASP A 139 15.14 -6.52 -13.47
N ASP A 140 14.99 -7.63 -14.19
CA ASP A 140 13.95 -8.62 -13.91
C ASP A 140 14.06 -9.19 -12.50
N ALA A 141 15.27 -9.38 -11.97
CA ALA A 141 15.49 -9.91 -10.63
C ALA A 141 14.99 -8.93 -9.54
N GLU A 142 15.21 -7.62 -9.72
CA GLU A 142 14.70 -6.62 -8.78
C GLU A 142 13.20 -6.46 -8.85
N ILE A 143 12.61 -6.57 -10.06
CA ILE A 143 11.16 -6.55 -10.22
C ILE A 143 10.56 -7.76 -9.51
N GLU A 144 11.08 -8.97 -9.78
CA GLU A 144 10.62 -10.19 -9.15
C GLU A 144 10.71 -10.11 -7.62
N ARG A 145 11.83 -9.58 -7.11
CA ARG A 145 12.06 -9.43 -5.68
C ARG A 145 11.01 -8.55 -5.00
N GLY A 146 10.51 -7.51 -5.68
CA GLY A 146 9.40 -6.69 -5.17
C GLY A 146 8.12 -7.51 -4.95
N PHE A 147 7.79 -8.43 -5.83
CA PHE A 147 6.64 -9.35 -5.66
C PHE A 147 6.87 -10.36 -4.54
N GLU A 148 8.06 -10.93 -4.42
CA GLU A 148 8.42 -11.84 -3.32
C GLU A 148 8.30 -11.14 -1.95
N MET A 149 8.79 -9.90 -1.82
CA MET A 149 8.66 -9.08 -0.62
C MET A 149 7.19 -8.83 -0.28
N ALA A 150 6.36 -8.48 -1.29
CA ALA A 150 4.93 -8.26 -1.10
C ALA A 150 4.20 -9.53 -0.61
N GLN A 151 4.55 -10.70 -1.14
CA GLN A 151 4.01 -11.97 -0.67
C GLN A 151 4.46 -12.30 0.75
N ALA A 152 5.75 -12.12 1.04
CA ALA A 152 6.33 -12.41 2.36
C ALA A 152 5.67 -11.56 3.46
N ILE A 153 5.38 -10.28 3.19
CA ILE A 153 4.72 -9.40 4.16
C ILE A 153 3.22 -9.66 4.29
N GLY A 154 2.66 -10.50 3.40
CA GLY A 154 1.24 -10.84 3.39
C GLY A 154 0.35 -9.80 2.70
N ALA A 155 0.90 -8.94 1.86
CA ALA A 155 0.14 -7.96 1.09
C ALA A 155 -0.71 -8.63 0.00
N ARG A 156 -1.91 -8.09 -0.24
CA ARG A 156 -2.79 -8.57 -1.32
C ARG A 156 -2.42 -7.97 -2.66
N TYR A 157 -1.87 -6.76 -2.66
CA TYR A 157 -1.56 -5.97 -3.83
C TYR A 157 -0.23 -5.25 -3.64
N ILE A 158 0.35 -4.80 -4.75
CA ILE A 158 1.41 -3.80 -4.74
C ILE A 158 0.81 -2.47 -5.18
N THR A 159 1.24 -1.36 -4.57
CA THR A 159 1.06 -0.01 -5.09
C THR A 159 2.41 0.57 -5.46
N ALA A 160 2.47 1.39 -6.51
CA ALA A 160 3.74 1.84 -7.04
C ALA A 160 3.69 3.27 -7.58
N SER A 161 4.52 4.15 -7.01
CA SER A 161 4.86 5.46 -7.59
C SER A 161 5.96 5.23 -8.64
N SER A 162 5.55 4.88 -9.86
CA SER A 162 6.42 4.47 -10.95
C SER A 162 6.10 5.26 -12.21
N ASN A 163 6.94 5.15 -13.22
CA ASN A 163 6.69 5.79 -14.52
C ASN A 163 5.73 4.95 -15.38
N VAL A 164 5.05 5.60 -16.33
CA VAL A 164 4.09 4.94 -17.26
C VAL A 164 4.74 3.78 -18.02
N THR A 165 5.97 3.96 -18.47
CA THR A 165 6.73 2.95 -19.23
C THR A 165 7.07 1.70 -18.41
N THR A 166 7.09 1.77 -17.07
CA THR A 166 7.39 0.61 -16.23
C THR A 166 6.28 -0.44 -16.25
N ALA A 167 5.03 -0.06 -16.54
CA ALA A 167 3.90 -0.98 -16.59
C ALA A 167 4.17 -2.21 -17.48
N LYS A 168 4.79 -1.99 -18.64
CA LYS A 168 5.15 -3.06 -19.58
C LYS A 168 6.17 -4.04 -19.00
N LYS A 169 7.10 -3.58 -18.15
CA LYS A 169 8.07 -4.45 -17.49
C LYS A 169 7.45 -5.24 -16.34
N ILE A 170 6.49 -4.63 -15.65
CA ILE A 170 5.85 -5.18 -14.46
C ILE A 170 4.80 -6.24 -14.82
N ASP A 171 4.04 -6.04 -15.89
CA ASP A 171 2.89 -6.88 -16.27
C ASP A 171 3.17 -8.40 -16.34
N PRO A 172 4.30 -8.89 -16.91
CA PRO A 172 4.62 -10.31 -16.91
C PRO A 172 4.78 -10.90 -15.50
N PHE A 173 5.35 -10.13 -14.58
CA PHE A 173 5.54 -10.54 -13.17
C PHE A 173 4.21 -10.49 -12.42
N ALA A 174 3.43 -9.42 -12.58
CA ALA A 174 2.12 -9.29 -11.99
C ALA A 174 1.20 -10.48 -12.34
N LYS A 175 1.20 -10.92 -13.60
CA LYS A 175 0.53 -12.14 -14.05
C LYS A 175 1.08 -13.40 -13.41
N ARG A 176 2.42 -13.57 -13.36
CA ARG A 176 3.05 -14.76 -12.79
C ARG A 176 2.75 -14.89 -11.29
N TYR A 177 2.80 -13.79 -10.55
CA TYR A 177 2.52 -13.75 -9.12
C TYR A 177 1.03 -13.65 -8.80
N GLN A 178 0.15 -13.53 -9.80
CA GLN A 178 -1.29 -13.30 -9.63
C GLN A 178 -1.58 -12.14 -8.67
N MET A 179 -0.76 -11.09 -8.73
CA MET A 179 -0.81 -9.94 -7.84
C MET A 179 -0.95 -8.66 -8.65
N ARG A 180 -2.05 -7.94 -8.45
CA ARG A 180 -2.29 -6.66 -9.14
C ARG A 180 -1.38 -5.56 -8.59
N VAL A 181 -0.99 -4.65 -9.48
CA VAL A 181 -0.15 -3.49 -9.17
C VAL A 181 -0.93 -2.21 -9.46
N GLY A 182 -1.28 -1.47 -8.41
CA GLY A 182 -1.93 -0.16 -8.51
C GLY A 182 -0.91 0.94 -8.78
N MET A 183 -0.93 1.48 -9.99
CA MET A 183 -0.07 2.60 -10.37
C MET A 183 -0.59 3.88 -9.72
N HIS A 184 0.29 4.57 -9.00
CA HIS A 184 -0.01 5.78 -8.24
C HIS A 184 0.32 7.04 -9.04
N ASN A 185 -0.59 8.01 -9.04
CA ASN A 185 -0.36 9.30 -9.69
C ASN A 185 0.25 10.34 -8.73
N HIS A 186 1.05 11.22 -9.32
CA HIS A 186 1.42 12.51 -8.76
C HIS A 186 0.68 13.65 -9.49
N SER A 187 1.09 14.90 -9.26
CA SER A 187 0.45 16.04 -9.90
C SER A 187 1.24 16.62 -11.08
N ARG A 188 2.55 16.30 -11.20
CA ARG A 188 3.38 16.81 -12.29
C ARG A 188 2.98 16.17 -13.62
N ILE A 189 2.48 16.98 -14.53
CA ILE A 189 2.10 16.52 -15.89
C ILE A 189 3.37 16.40 -16.74
N ASP A 190 3.66 15.17 -17.16
CA ASP A 190 4.78 14.80 -18.01
C ASP A 190 4.40 13.53 -18.78
N ASP A 191 4.99 13.32 -19.95
CA ASP A 191 4.63 12.20 -20.87
C ASP A 191 4.82 10.80 -20.25
N ASN A 192 5.68 10.67 -19.25
CA ASN A 192 6.02 9.41 -18.60
C ASN A 192 5.64 9.36 -17.10
N GLU A 193 4.90 10.34 -16.62
CA GLU A 193 4.40 10.39 -15.25
C GLU A 193 2.91 10.03 -15.20
N PHE A 194 2.48 9.40 -14.11
CA PHE A 194 1.08 9.25 -13.81
C PHE A 194 0.56 10.55 -13.19
N ALA A 195 -0.24 11.31 -13.94
CA ALA A 195 -0.83 12.56 -13.48
C ALA A 195 -2.20 12.84 -14.11
N THR A 196 -2.48 12.25 -15.26
CA THR A 196 -3.69 12.50 -16.05
C THR A 196 -4.50 11.21 -16.28
N PRO A 197 -5.80 11.28 -16.57
CA PRO A 197 -6.57 10.11 -16.97
C PRO A 197 -5.90 9.30 -18.09
N GLU A 198 -5.39 10.01 -19.11
CA GLU A 198 -4.76 9.40 -20.28
C GLU A 198 -3.46 8.66 -19.94
N SER A 199 -2.73 9.08 -18.89
CA SER A 199 -1.52 8.39 -18.43
C SER A 199 -1.82 6.98 -17.91
N PHE A 200 -2.96 6.81 -17.22
CA PHE A 200 -3.44 5.49 -16.79
C PHE A 200 -3.90 4.64 -17.97
N ASP A 201 -4.65 5.22 -18.93
CA ASP A 201 -5.08 4.53 -20.14
C ASP A 201 -3.87 4.07 -20.96
N LYS A 202 -2.85 4.93 -21.13
CA LYS A 202 -1.60 4.64 -21.84
C LYS A 202 -0.81 3.50 -21.16
N ALA A 203 -0.68 3.51 -19.84
CA ALA A 203 0.03 2.47 -19.11
C ALA A 203 -0.65 1.11 -19.22
N ARG A 204 -1.97 1.06 -19.29
CA ARG A 204 -2.78 -0.16 -19.34
C ARG A 204 -3.01 -0.68 -20.75
N MET A 205 -2.75 0.14 -21.78
CA MET A 205 -2.96 -0.23 -23.17
C MET A 205 -2.15 -1.46 -23.57
N GLY A 206 -2.83 -2.57 -23.86
CA GLY A 206 -2.21 -3.85 -24.22
C GLY A 206 -1.61 -4.63 -23.04
N MET A 207 -1.79 -4.16 -21.81
CA MET A 207 -1.43 -4.87 -20.60
C MET A 207 -2.61 -5.73 -20.09
N SER A 208 -2.34 -6.59 -19.14
CA SER A 208 -3.37 -7.38 -18.47
C SER A 208 -4.08 -6.56 -17.38
N ASP A 209 -5.18 -7.11 -16.84
CA ASP A 209 -5.95 -6.53 -15.73
C ASP A 209 -5.16 -6.48 -14.41
N PHE A 210 -3.92 -7.02 -14.40
CA PHE A 210 -3.02 -6.91 -13.25
C PHE A 210 -2.37 -5.54 -13.13
N ILE A 211 -2.34 -4.72 -14.20
CA ILE A 211 -1.96 -3.30 -14.11
C ILE A 211 -3.21 -2.48 -13.79
N ALA A 212 -3.24 -1.95 -12.60
CA ALA A 212 -4.39 -1.34 -11.95
C ALA A 212 -4.10 0.10 -11.51
N VAL A 213 -5.01 0.69 -10.75
CA VAL A 213 -4.95 2.09 -10.33
C VAL A 213 -4.88 2.19 -8.80
N ASN A 214 -3.94 2.98 -8.30
CA ASN A 214 -3.97 3.59 -6.98
C ASN A 214 -4.15 5.10 -7.17
N LEU A 215 -5.37 5.60 -7.02
CA LEU A 215 -5.66 7.00 -7.31
C LEU A 215 -5.43 7.87 -6.08
N ASP A 216 -4.46 8.77 -6.16
CA ASP A 216 -4.34 9.88 -5.22
C ASP A 216 -5.25 11.03 -5.68
N ILE A 217 -6.33 11.26 -4.95
CA ILE A 217 -7.34 12.26 -5.33
C ILE A 217 -6.82 13.69 -5.15
N GLY A 218 -5.93 13.93 -4.18
CA GLY A 218 -5.34 15.25 -3.96
C GLY A 218 -4.33 15.63 -5.04
N HIS A 219 -3.46 14.70 -5.44
CA HIS A 219 -2.57 14.91 -6.57
C HIS A 219 -3.34 15.09 -7.88
N PHE A 220 -4.44 14.37 -8.06
CA PHE A 220 -5.30 14.47 -9.23
C PHE A 220 -5.94 15.86 -9.34
N VAL A 221 -6.47 16.38 -8.23
CA VAL A 221 -7.03 17.74 -8.15
C VAL A 221 -5.96 18.80 -8.36
N ALA A 222 -4.76 18.62 -7.77
CA ALA A 222 -3.66 19.54 -7.99
C ALA A 222 -3.18 19.60 -9.45
N ALA A 223 -3.40 18.52 -10.22
CA ALA A 223 -3.20 18.49 -11.67
C ALA A 223 -4.44 19.00 -12.46
N ASN A 224 -5.46 19.55 -11.80
CA ASN A 224 -6.70 20.09 -12.34
C ASN A 224 -7.63 19.04 -12.99
N PHE A 225 -7.65 17.81 -12.48
CA PHE A 225 -8.58 16.77 -12.90
C PHE A 225 -9.66 16.49 -11.84
N GLU A 226 -10.81 15.96 -12.28
CA GLU A 226 -11.96 15.68 -11.43
C GLU A 226 -11.99 14.20 -11.01
N PRO A 227 -11.74 13.90 -9.71
CA PRO A 227 -11.62 12.52 -9.24
C PRO A 227 -12.95 11.76 -9.27
N LEU A 228 -14.09 12.39 -9.03
CA LEU A 228 -15.39 11.73 -9.01
C LEU A 228 -15.75 11.07 -10.34
N GLU A 229 -15.54 11.78 -11.45
CA GLU A 229 -15.79 11.25 -12.79
C GLU A 229 -14.83 10.08 -13.09
N PHE A 230 -13.55 10.26 -12.79
CA PHE A 230 -12.54 9.23 -13.00
C PHE A 230 -12.86 7.96 -12.21
N ILE A 231 -13.26 8.09 -10.92
CA ILE A 231 -13.62 6.96 -10.07
C ILE A 231 -14.82 6.21 -10.64
N ARG A 232 -15.90 6.91 -11.02
CA ARG A 232 -17.08 6.25 -11.62
C ARG A 232 -16.75 5.47 -12.88
N LYS A 233 -15.89 6.02 -13.72
CA LYS A 233 -15.48 5.38 -14.98
C LYS A 233 -14.57 4.17 -14.77
N ASN A 234 -13.71 4.21 -13.78
CA ASN A 234 -12.60 3.26 -13.62
C ASN A 234 -12.67 2.42 -12.33
N TYR A 235 -13.80 2.39 -11.60
CA TYR A 235 -13.91 1.78 -10.27
C TYR A 235 -13.45 0.32 -10.21
N SER A 236 -13.66 -0.47 -11.26
CA SER A 236 -13.24 -1.87 -11.34
C SER A 236 -11.72 -2.07 -11.38
N ASP A 237 -11.01 -1.04 -11.78
CA ASP A 237 -9.57 -1.04 -11.92
C ASP A 237 -8.84 -0.40 -10.73
N ILE A 238 -9.59 0.32 -9.88
CA ILE A 238 -9.05 0.95 -8.69
C ILE A 238 -8.84 -0.11 -7.60
N LEU A 239 -7.63 -0.19 -7.07
CA LEU A 239 -7.28 -1.03 -5.92
C LEU A 239 -7.43 -0.29 -4.60
N THR A 240 -7.10 0.99 -4.60
CA THR A 240 -7.15 1.85 -3.42
C THR A 240 -7.17 3.32 -3.84
N LEU A 241 -7.67 4.18 -2.94
CA LEU A 241 -7.54 5.62 -3.06
C LEU A 241 -6.55 6.13 -2.01
N HIS A 242 -5.72 7.13 -2.36
CA HIS A 242 -5.11 8.00 -1.38
C HIS A 242 -6.02 9.20 -1.13
N ILE A 243 -6.39 9.36 0.13
CA ILE A 243 -7.16 10.50 0.60
C ILE A 243 -6.17 11.55 1.09
N LYS A 244 -6.10 12.61 0.32
CA LYS A 244 -5.19 13.73 0.51
C LYS A 244 -5.91 15.00 0.10
N ASP A 245 -5.68 16.10 0.80
CA ASP A 245 -6.23 17.39 0.43
C ASP A 245 -5.14 18.31 -0.15
N ARG A 246 -5.43 18.88 -1.30
CA ARG A 246 -4.51 19.79 -2.00
C ARG A 246 -5.27 20.93 -2.67
N LYS A 247 -4.54 22.02 -2.90
CA LYS A 247 -5.00 23.10 -3.78
C LYS A 247 -4.79 22.74 -5.24
N LYS A 248 -5.69 23.22 -6.10
CA LYS A 248 -5.56 23.19 -7.58
C LYS A 248 -4.28 23.88 -8.04
N ASP A 249 -3.99 23.82 -9.33
CA ASP A 249 -2.87 24.50 -9.98
C ASP A 249 -1.49 24.17 -9.36
N GLN A 250 -1.23 22.88 -9.11
CA GLN A 250 -0.02 22.38 -8.44
C GLN A 250 0.17 22.92 -7.03
N GLY A 251 -0.93 23.33 -6.37
CA GLY A 251 -0.89 23.93 -5.05
C GLY A 251 -0.49 22.95 -3.94
N ASP A 252 -0.30 23.48 -2.75
CA ASP A 252 0.24 22.74 -1.59
C ASP A 252 -0.74 21.69 -1.04
N ASN A 253 -0.18 20.72 -0.30
CA ASN A 253 -0.95 19.86 0.59
C ASN A 253 -1.50 20.69 1.75
N THR A 254 -2.78 20.46 2.09
CA THR A 254 -3.49 21.20 3.13
C THR A 254 -4.12 20.28 4.16
N VAL A 255 -4.52 20.83 5.28
CA VAL A 255 -5.38 20.12 6.24
C VAL A 255 -6.67 19.72 5.54
N PHE A 256 -7.20 18.54 5.85
CA PHE A 256 -8.43 18.04 5.23
C PHE A 256 -9.60 19.02 5.42
N GLY A 257 -10.23 19.42 4.33
CA GLY A 257 -11.28 20.39 4.25
C GLY A 257 -10.82 21.84 4.01
N GLU A 258 -9.52 22.10 3.94
CA GLU A 258 -8.97 23.43 3.63
C GLU A 258 -8.46 23.53 2.19
N GLY A 259 -8.40 22.39 1.47
CA GLY A 259 -7.99 22.29 0.09
C GLY A 259 -9.11 22.46 -0.91
N ASP A 260 -8.89 21.95 -2.10
CA ASP A 260 -9.86 21.93 -3.20
C ASP A 260 -10.27 20.49 -3.57
N THR A 261 -9.76 19.49 -2.83
CA THR A 261 -10.06 18.08 -3.09
C THR A 261 -11.45 17.74 -2.53
N PRO A 262 -12.37 17.19 -3.33
CA PRO A 262 -13.72 16.85 -2.88
C PRO A 262 -13.75 15.57 -2.06
N ILE A 263 -13.05 15.57 -0.89
CA ILE A 263 -12.88 14.38 -0.04
C ILE A 263 -14.25 13.84 0.42
N VAL A 264 -15.14 14.71 0.84
CA VAL A 264 -16.48 14.33 1.35
C VAL A 264 -17.26 13.62 0.26
N GLU A 265 -17.33 14.21 -0.93
CA GLU A 265 -18.08 13.69 -2.08
C GLU A 265 -17.47 12.37 -2.58
N VAL A 266 -16.13 12.23 -2.56
CA VAL A 266 -15.46 10.98 -2.92
C VAL A 266 -15.78 9.87 -1.94
N LEU A 267 -15.70 10.13 -0.63
CA LEU A 267 -16.01 9.13 0.39
C LEU A 267 -17.49 8.71 0.35
N GLN A 268 -18.40 9.67 0.15
CA GLN A 268 -19.82 9.41 -0.03
C GLN A 268 -20.08 8.60 -1.30
N LEU A 269 -19.41 8.92 -2.41
CA LEU A 269 -19.51 8.12 -3.63
C LEU A 269 -19.08 6.66 -3.38
N VAL A 270 -17.96 6.43 -2.70
CA VAL A 270 -17.49 5.07 -2.36
C VAL A 270 -18.51 4.33 -1.50
N ARG A 271 -19.13 5.04 -0.52
CA ARG A 271 -20.19 4.49 0.34
C ARG A 271 -21.44 4.13 -0.46
N ASP A 272 -21.95 5.08 -1.24
CA ASP A 272 -23.28 4.99 -1.86
C ASP A 272 -23.30 3.99 -3.02
N GLU A 273 -22.18 3.88 -3.78
CA GLU A 273 -22.00 2.87 -4.82
C GLU A 273 -21.52 1.51 -4.28
N GLY A 274 -21.15 1.45 -3.01
CA GLY A 274 -20.69 0.20 -2.37
C GLY A 274 -19.35 -0.30 -2.88
N TYR A 275 -18.46 0.58 -3.33
CA TYR A 275 -17.12 0.20 -3.79
C TYR A 275 -16.29 -0.40 -2.66
N GLN A 276 -15.52 -1.45 -2.96
CA GLN A 276 -14.85 -2.27 -1.92
C GLN A 276 -13.37 -1.97 -1.73
N PHE A 277 -12.80 -1.04 -2.48
CA PHE A 277 -11.41 -0.64 -2.27
C PHE A 277 -11.27 0.27 -1.04
N PRO A 278 -10.16 0.20 -0.31
CA PRO A 278 -9.93 1.08 0.84
C PRO A 278 -9.59 2.51 0.41
N CYS A 279 -9.92 3.44 1.31
CA CYS A 279 -9.55 4.85 1.22
C CYS A 279 -8.44 5.10 2.24
N ASN A 280 -7.19 5.18 1.76
CA ASN A 280 -6.02 5.31 2.61
C ASN A 280 -5.66 6.78 2.84
N ILE A 281 -5.67 7.21 4.09
CA ILE A 281 -5.17 8.53 4.49
C ILE A 281 -3.69 8.61 4.13
N GLU A 282 -3.30 9.65 3.39
CA GLU A 282 -1.90 9.99 3.17
C GLU A 282 -1.62 11.41 3.67
N TYR A 283 -1.04 11.48 4.87
CA TYR A 283 -0.69 12.73 5.54
C TYR A 283 0.63 13.28 5.03
N GLU A 284 0.58 14.43 4.36
CA GLU A 284 1.77 15.12 3.84
C GLU A 284 1.77 16.64 4.05
N TYR A 285 0.68 17.22 4.56
CA TYR A 285 0.67 18.64 4.88
C TYR A 285 1.52 18.97 6.13
N ARG A 286 1.81 20.23 6.32
CA ARG A 286 2.54 20.71 7.52
C ARG A 286 1.52 20.96 8.64
N GLY A 287 1.31 19.94 9.47
CA GLY A 287 0.45 20.04 10.64
C GLY A 287 1.13 20.68 11.84
N GLU A 288 0.34 21.01 12.86
CA GLU A 288 0.81 21.55 14.15
C GLU A 288 1.27 20.45 15.11
N GLY A 289 0.75 19.24 14.94
CA GLY A 289 1.02 18.06 15.78
C GLY A 289 2.03 17.10 15.16
N ASP A 290 2.27 16.00 15.87
CA ASP A 290 2.98 14.86 15.32
C ASP A 290 2.11 14.08 14.32
N ALA A 291 2.71 13.15 13.59
CA ALA A 291 2.04 12.37 12.56
C ALA A 291 0.81 11.60 13.10
N VAL A 292 0.89 11.08 14.33
CA VAL A 292 -0.23 10.35 14.95
C VAL A 292 -1.41 11.29 15.23
N THR A 293 -1.13 12.47 15.74
CA THR A 293 -2.13 13.51 15.99
C THR A 293 -2.82 13.94 14.71
N GLU A 294 -2.03 14.22 13.66
CA GLU A 294 -2.58 14.70 12.39
C GLU A 294 -3.37 13.60 11.67
N VAL A 295 -2.88 12.35 11.63
CA VAL A 295 -3.63 11.23 11.03
C VAL A 295 -4.95 10.95 11.79
N LYS A 296 -4.99 11.13 13.11
CA LYS A 296 -6.25 11.06 13.87
C LYS A 296 -7.25 12.15 13.47
N LYS A 297 -6.79 13.37 13.19
CA LYS A 297 -7.64 14.45 12.66
C LYS A 297 -8.18 14.09 11.28
N CYS A 298 -7.33 13.57 10.39
CA CYS A 298 -7.75 13.08 9.07
C CYS A 298 -8.79 11.95 9.18
N LEU A 299 -8.57 10.97 10.08
CA LEU A 299 -9.52 9.88 10.31
C LEU A 299 -10.88 10.40 10.81
N ALA A 300 -10.86 11.33 11.75
CA ALA A 300 -12.09 11.95 12.26
C ALA A 300 -12.85 12.70 11.15
N TYR A 301 -12.13 13.41 10.28
CA TYR A 301 -12.73 14.07 9.12
C TYR A 301 -13.38 13.06 8.16
N CYS A 302 -12.68 11.98 7.79
CA CYS A 302 -13.22 10.92 6.93
C CYS A 302 -14.46 10.25 7.56
N LYS A 303 -14.42 9.98 8.86
CA LYS A 303 -15.55 9.40 9.59
C LYS A 303 -16.77 10.32 9.55
N ASN A 304 -16.61 11.60 9.84
CA ASN A 304 -17.69 12.58 9.79
C ASN A 304 -18.28 12.69 8.38
N ALA A 305 -17.44 12.68 7.34
CA ALA A 305 -17.89 12.70 5.94
C ALA A 305 -18.77 11.49 5.57
N LEU A 306 -18.46 10.31 6.15
CA LEU A 306 -19.23 9.08 5.91
C LEU A 306 -20.51 8.97 6.76
N GLU A 307 -20.55 9.63 7.91
CA GLU A 307 -21.71 9.66 8.80
C GLU A 307 -22.76 10.71 8.40
N ALA A 308 -22.34 11.72 7.63
CA ALA A 308 -23.25 12.73 7.04
C ALA A 308 -24.02 12.14 5.85
#